data_fa8d983a2a3ca42be465f86cabf85eb1
#
_entry.id   fa8d983a2a3ca42be465f86cabf85eb1
#
_cell.length_a   1.000
_cell.length_b   1.000
_cell.length_c   1.000
_cell.angle_alpha   90.00
_cell.angle_beta   90.00
_cell.angle_gamma   90.00
#
_symmetry.space_group_name_H-M   'P 1'
#
loop_
_entity.id
_entity.type
_entity.pdbx_description
1 polymer ?
#
loop_
_entity_poly.entity_id
_entity_poly.type
_entity_poly.pdbx_seq_one_letter_code
_entity_poly.pdbx_strand_id
1 'polypeptide(L)'
;MINQLISFFKKIFEGPLSISFFRFAGYTKPYRVAIIRALPIIFKKFRPHYHSIIYECTQTALKLNLKKVSVVEFGVAGGNGLLTLEKYCKKLSKKYQIQYEIYGFDFGDNAGLNFSKNPKDLPYFWTEGQFKMNYEKLKSKLTNSKLVLGDIANTVKNFADKYKPAPIAAVFFDLDYYTSTMHAFEIFK
;
A
#
# COMPACT_ATOMS: atom_id res chain seq x y z
N MET A 1 -20.54 -20.96 -11.83
CA MET A 1 -21.00 -19.57 -12.04
C MET A 1 -20.25 -18.56 -11.16
N ILE A 2 -20.22 -18.67 -9.84
CA ILE A 2 -19.52 -17.74 -8.93
C ILE A 2 -18.00 -17.67 -9.23
N ASN A 3 -17.31 -18.80 -9.44
CA ASN A 3 -15.88 -18.83 -9.74
C ASN A 3 -15.52 -18.21 -11.10
N GLN A 4 -16.43 -18.29 -12.08
CA GLN A 4 -16.25 -17.63 -13.37
C GLN A 4 -16.43 -16.12 -13.25
N LEU A 5 -17.38 -15.67 -12.42
CA LEU A 5 -17.62 -14.26 -12.11
C LEU A 5 -16.39 -13.66 -11.37
N ILE A 6 -15.86 -14.38 -10.38
CA ILE A 6 -14.63 -14.01 -9.67
C ILE A 6 -13.44 -13.94 -10.62
N SER A 7 -13.31 -14.90 -11.54
CA SER A 7 -12.24 -14.89 -12.56
C SER A 7 -12.37 -13.72 -13.53
N PHE A 8 -13.58 -13.41 -13.96
CA PHE A 8 -13.89 -12.27 -14.82
C PHE A 8 -13.54 -10.93 -14.15
N PHE A 9 -13.98 -10.73 -12.91
CA PHE A 9 -13.63 -9.55 -12.12
C PHE A 9 -12.12 -9.46 -11.87
N LYS A 10 -11.44 -10.57 -11.58
CA LYS A 10 -9.97 -10.58 -11.47
C LYS A 10 -9.29 -10.09 -12.76
N LYS A 11 -9.73 -10.53 -13.93
CA LYS A 11 -9.17 -10.08 -15.23
C LYS A 11 -9.37 -8.59 -15.45
N ILE A 12 -10.54 -8.04 -15.11
CA ILE A 12 -10.82 -6.61 -15.23
C ILE A 12 -9.95 -5.79 -14.26
N PHE A 13 -9.82 -6.22 -13.01
CA PHE A 13 -9.17 -5.45 -11.95
C PHE A 13 -7.67 -5.71 -11.80
N GLU A 14 -7.15 -6.81 -12.33
CA GLU A 14 -5.72 -7.16 -12.30
C GLU A 14 -5.02 -6.99 -13.67
N GLY A 15 -5.73 -6.48 -14.68
CA GLY A 15 -5.21 -6.27 -16.03
C GLY A 15 -5.02 -4.79 -16.38
N PRO A 16 -4.52 -4.48 -17.59
CA PRO A 16 -4.37 -3.10 -18.10
C PRO A 16 -5.68 -2.29 -18.11
N LEU A 17 -6.82 -2.97 -18.18
CA LEU A 17 -8.15 -2.35 -18.14
C LEU A 17 -8.52 -1.79 -16.76
N SER A 18 -7.80 -2.17 -15.69
CA SER A 18 -8.08 -1.70 -14.33
C SER A 18 -7.98 -0.17 -14.22
N ILE A 19 -7.00 0.45 -14.88
CA ILE A 19 -6.79 1.91 -14.85
C ILE A 19 -7.95 2.63 -15.54
N SER A 20 -8.34 2.17 -16.72
CA SER A 20 -9.49 2.73 -17.45
C SER A 20 -10.78 2.57 -16.67
N PHE A 21 -10.97 1.44 -16.00
CA PHE A 21 -12.12 1.20 -15.13
C PHE A 21 -12.14 2.16 -13.93
N PHE A 22 -10.99 2.38 -13.26
CA PHE A 22 -10.92 3.31 -12.13
C PHE A 22 -11.08 4.77 -12.55
N ARG A 23 -10.52 5.19 -13.69
CA ARG A 23 -10.79 6.50 -14.28
C ARG A 23 -12.27 6.68 -14.58
N PHE A 24 -12.88 5.69 -15.24
CA PHE A 24 -14.32 5.73 -15.55
C PHE A 24 -15.19 5.74 -14.29
N ALA A 25 -14.85 4.96 -13.27
CA ALA A 25 -15.56 4.92 -12.00
C ALA A 25 -15.43 6.22 -11.18
N GLY A 26 -14.31 6.94 -11.29
CA GLY A 26 -14.12 8.24 -10.64
C GLY A 26 -15.01 9.36 -11.19
N TYR A 27 -15.48 9.21 -12.45
CA TYR A 27 -16.35 10.19 -13.12
C TYR A 27 -17.84 9.88 -12.99
N THR A 28 -18.23 8.83 -12.30
CA THR A 28 -19.62 8.35 -12.31
C THR A 28 -20.31 8.43 -10.95
N LYS A 29 -21.64 8.63 -11.02
CA LYS A 29 -22.61 8.89 -9.95
C LYS A 29 -22.45 8.08 -8.63
N PRO A 30 -22.92 8.59 -7.46
CA PRO A 30 -22.65 8.10 -6.11
C PRO A 30 -22.86 6.59 -5.86
N TYR A 31 -23.84 5.96 -6.54
CA TYR A 31 -24.10 4.52 -6.36
C TYR A 31 -22.98 3.61 -6.91
N ARG A 32 -22.20 4.06 -7.92
CA ARG A 32 -21.08 3.29 -8.45
C ARG A 32 -19.86 3.35 -7.51
N VAL A 33 -19.67 4.48 -6.83
CA VAL A 33 -18.69 4.61 -5.76
C VAL A 33 -19.02 3.67 -4.61
N ALA A 34 -20.31 3.51 -4.27
CA ALA A 34 -20.74 2.57 -3.23
C ALA A 34 -20.42 1.10 -3.61
N ILE A 35 -20.63 0.71 -4.86
CA ILE A 35 -20.27 -0.63 -5.35
C ILE A 35 -18.75 -0.86 -5.28
N ILE A 36 -17.95 0.11 -5.73
CA ILE A 36 -16.48 0.02 -5.68
C ILE A 36 -15.98 -0.04 -4.24
N ARG A 37 -16.61 0.69 -3.31
CA ARG A 37 -16.31 0.62 -1.87
C ARG A 37 -16.75 -0.69 -1.23
N ALA A 38 -17.83 -1.30 -1.72
CA ALA A 38 -18.32 -2.59 -1.23
C ALA A 38 -17.48 -3.79 -1.74
N LEU A 39 -16.86 -3.67 -2.93
CA LEU A 39 -16.02 -4.72 -3.49
C LEU A 39 -14.87 -5.15 -2.56
N PRO A 40 -14.12 -4.26 -1.87
CA PRO A 40 -13.11 -4.67 -0.90
C PRO A 40 -13.67 -5.40 0.33
N ILE A 41 -14.91 -5.11 0.72
CA ILE A 41 -15.61 -5.79 1.82
C ILE A 41 -15.95 -7.23 1.40
N ILE A 42 -16.42 -7.40 0.16
CA ILE A 42 -16.75 -8.72 -0.42
C ILE A 42 -15.47 -9.52 -0.69
N PHE A 43 -14.42 -8.86 -1.15
CA PHE A 43 -13.12 -9.47 -1.48
C PHE A 43 -12.04 -9.07 -0.47
N LYS A 44 -12.22 -9.39 0.82
CA LYS A 44 -11.41 -8.97 2.01
C LYS A 44 -9.89 -8.73 1.82
N LYS A 45 -9.30 -9.07 0.67
CA LYS A 45 -7.86 -8.92 0.37
C LYS A 45 -7.60 -8.30 -1.00
N PHE A 46 -8.62 -7.69 -1.63
CA PHE A 46 -8.49 -7.17 -2.98
C PHE A 46 -8.32 -5.65 -2.95
N ARG A 47 -7.12 -5.19 -3.31
CA ARG A 47 -6.79 -3.75 -3.43
C ARG A 47 -6.41 -3.46 -4.89
N PRO A 48 -7.37 -3.29 -5.79
CA PRO A 48 -7.11 -3.16 -7.23
C PRO A 48 -6.29 -1.90 -7.57
N HIS A 49 -6.44 -0.83 -6.80
CA HIS A 49 -5.65 0.38 -6.95
C HIS A 49 -4.15 0.13 -6.70
N TYR A 50 -3.79 -0.75 -5.77
CA TYR A 50 -2.40 -1.15 -5.56
C TYR A 50 -1.83 -1.84 -6.81
N HIS A 51 -2.59 -2.77 -7.40
CA HIS A 51 -2.15 -3.44 -8.63
C HIS A 51 -1.95 -2.45 -9.78
N SER A 52 -2.89 -1.53 -10.00
CA SER A 52 -2.81 -0.56 -11.09
C SER A 52 -1.58 0.34 -10.95
N ILE A 53 -1.33 0.86 -9.74
CA ILE A 53 -0.16 1.71 -9.47
C ILE A 53 1.14 0.93 -9.70
N ILE A 54 1.28 -0.28 -9.13
CA ILE A 54 2.49 -1.09 -9.31
C ILE A 54 2.68 -1.48 -10.77
N TYR A 55 1.61 -1.76 -11.50
CA TYR A 55 1.70 -2.03 -12.94
C TYR A 55 2.26 -0.83 -13.72
N GLU A 56 1.75 0.38 -13.50
CA GLU A 56 2.25 1.60 -14.15
C GLU A 56 3.71 1.89 -13.78
N CYS A 57 4.05 1.74 -12.51
CA CYS A 57 5.44 1.87 -12.06
C CYS A 57 6.36 0.85 -12.73
N THR A 58 5.86 -0.38 -12.94
CA THR A 58 6.60 -1.41 -13.68
C THR A 58 6.84 -0.98 -15.12
N GLN A 59 5.82 -0.45 -15.81
CA GLN A 59 5.97 0.02 -17.19
C GLN A 59 6.96 1.19 -17.28
N THR A 60 6.93 2.09 -16.32
CA THR A 60 7.88 3.21 -16.23
C THR A 60 9.30 2.71 -15.97
N ALA A 61 9.48 1.78 -15.04
CA ALA A 61 10.78 1.18 -14.76
C ALA A 61 11.39 0.49 -16.00
N LEU A 62 10.55 -0.20 -16.78
CA LEU A 62 10.98 -0.81 -18.06
C LEU A 62 11.46 0.25 -19.07
N LYS A 63 10.70 1.34 -19.23
CA LYS A 63 11.08 2.45 -20.13
C LYS A 63 12.39 3.11 -19.71
N LEU A 64 12.67 3.16 -18.39
CA LEU A 64 13.90 3.71 -17.82
C LEU A 64 15.04 2.67 -17.73
N ASN A 65 14.86 1.45 -18.24
CA ASN A 65 15.81 0.34 -18.15
C ASN A 65 16.23 -0.02 -16.72
N LEU A 66 15.37 0.26 -15.73
CA LEU A 66 15.62 -0.11 -14.33
C LEU A 66 15.34 -1.60 -14.14
N LYS A 67 16.29 -2.30 -13.52
CA LYS A 67 16.15 -3.73 -13.20
C LYS A 67 15.60 -3.97 -11.78
N LYS A 68 15.65 -2.93 -10.95
CA LYS A 68 15.24 -3.00 -9.54
C LYS A 68 14.61 -1.68 -9.12
N VAL A 69 13.52 -1.74 -8.37
CA VAL A 69 12.81 -0.58 -7.84
C VAL A 69 12.31 -0.86 -6.42
N SER A 70 12.05 0.21 -5.68
CA SER A 70 11.46 0.13 -4.35
C SER A 70 9.99 0.56 -4.34
N VAL A 71 9.22 -0.06 -3.46
CA VAL A 71 7.82 0.26 -3.19
C VAL A 71 7.67 0.47 -1.69
N VAL A 72 7.01 1.54 -1.31
CA VAL A 72 6.84 1.94 0.08
C VAL A 72 5.37 2.04 0.45
N GLU A 73 4.99 1.51 1.60
CA GLU A 73 3.67 1.69 2.22
C GLU A 73 3.86 2.34 3.59
N PHE A 74 3.18 3.45 3.82
CA PHE A 74 3.06 4.09 5.12
C PHE A 74 1.71 3.74 5.73
N GLY A 75 1.74 3.17 6.96
CA GLY A 75 0.56 2.63 7.62
C GLY A 75 0.31 1.17 7.23
N VAL A 76 0.90 0.25 7.98
CA VAL A 76 0.82 -1.20 7.71
C VAL A 76 -0.28 -1.88 8.51
N ALA A 77 -0.46 -1.49 9.78
CA ALA A 77 -1.42 -2.08 10.71
C ALA A 77 -1.41 -3.62 10.68
N GLY A 78 -2.54 -4.26 10.33
CA GLY A 78 -2.64 -5.71 10.21
C GLY A 78 -1.97 -6.34 8.98
N GLY A 79 -1.32 -5.54 8.11
CA GLY A 79 -0.50 -5.99 6.99
C GLY A 79 -1.25 -6.34 5.71
N ASN A 80 -2.54 -6.06 5.60
CA ASN A 80 -3.32 -6.43 4.41
C ASN A 80 -2.81 -5.74 3.13
N GLY A 81 -2.39 -4.47 3.23
CA GLY A 81 -1.79 -3.72 2.13
C GLY A 81 -0.46 -4.32 1.72
N LEU A 82 0.46 -4.45 2.67
CA LEU A 82 1.81 -4.95 2.43
C LEU A 82 1.83 -6.37 1.84
N LEU A 83 1.00 -7.28 2.36
CA LEU A 83 0.82 -8.63 1.79
C LEU A 83 0.27 -8.61 0.37
N THR A 84 -0.59 -7.63 0.07
CA THR A 84 -1.13 -7.43 -1.27
C THR A 84 -0.05 -6.91 -2.22
N LEU A 85 0.79 -5.98 -1.77
CA LEU A 85 1.96 -5.49 -2.52
C LEU A 85 2.93 -6.63 -2.84
N GLU A 86 3.30 -7.47 -1.86
CA GLU A 86 4.16 -8.64 -2.11
C GLU A 86 3.60 -9.53 -3.22
N LYS A 87 2.31 -9.82 -3.16
CA LYS A 87 1.65 -10.67 -4.15
C LYS A 87 1.71 -10.06 -5.55
N TYR A 88 1.43 -8.75 -5.69
CA TYR A 88 1.44 -8.09 -6.98
C TYR A 88 2.86 -7.90 -7.52
N CYS A 89 3.79 -7.46 -6.68
CA CYS A 89 5.20 -7.34 -7.05
C CYS A 89 5.78 -8.68 -7.50
N LYS A 90 5.50 -9.78 -6.78
CA LYS A 90 5.92 -11.14 -7.17
C LYS A 90 5.38 -11.55 -8.54
N LYS A 91 4.09 -11.25 -8.83
CA LYS A 91 3.47 -11.55 -10.12
C LYS A 91 4.12 -10.75 -11.26
N LEU A 92 4.33 -9.45 -11.05
CA LEU A 92 4.92 -8.57 -12.06
C LEU A 92 6.41 -8.82 -12.24
N SER A 93 7.14 -9.13 -11.16
CA SER A 93 8.55 -9.55 -11.21
C SER A 93 8.74 -10.76 -12.12
N LYS A 94 7.92 -11.79 -11.96
CA LYS A 94 7.95 -12.98 -12.83
C LYS A 94 7.68 -12.67 -14.31
N LYS A 95 6.78 -11.72 -14.57
CA LYS A 95 6.38 -11.36 -15.93
C LYS A 95 7.39 -10.45 -16.63
N TYR A 96 7.93 -9.47 -15.90
CA TYR A 96 8.70 -8.37 -16.48
C TYR A 96 10.19 -8.38 -16.10
N GLN A 97 10.63 -9.36 -15.28
CA GLN A 97 12.01 -9.51 -14.82
C GLN A 97 12.55 -8.27 -14.07
N ILE A 98 11.68 -7.57 -13.36
CA ILE A 98 12.03 -6.45 -12.47
C ILE A 98 12.02 -6.93 -11.03
N GLN A 99 13.04 -6.58 -10.26
CA GLN A 99 13.12 -6.86 -8.82
C GLN A 99 12.42 -5.73 -8.03
N TYR A 100 11.73 -6.11 -6.94
CA TYR A 100 11.08 -5.16 -6.04
C TYR A 100 11.64 -5.28 -4.65
N GLU A 101 12.03 -4.15 -4.06
CA GLU A 101 12.20 -3.99 -2.62
C GLU A 101 10.92 -3.40 -2.05
N ILE A 102 10.36 -4.01 -1.02
CA ILE A 102 9.09 -3.58 -0.45
C ILE A 102 9.32 -3.18 1.00
N TYR A 103 8.92 -1.96 1.35
CA TYR A 103 9.08 -1.40 2.68
C TYR A 103 7.73 -0.99 3.24
N GLY A 104 7.44 -1.41 4.46
CA GLY A 104 6.24 -1.02 5.19
C GLY A 104 6.63 -0.23 6.44
N PHE A 105 6.16 1.01 6.53
CA PHE A 105 6.37 1.87 7.70
C PHE A 105 5.16 1.80 8.62
N ASP A 106 5.42 1.61 9.90
CA ASP A 106 4.39 1.60 10.93
C ASP A 106 5.01 1.93 12.28
N PHE A 107 4.21 2.40 13.24
CA PHE A 107 4.70 2.59 14.60
C PHE A 107 5.13 1.25 15.21
N GLY A 108 4.41 0.18 14.86
CA GLY A 108 4.72 -1.20 15.25
C GLY A 108 4.09 -1.58 16.59
N ASP A 109 4.43 -2.76 16.98
CA ASP A 109 4.18 -3.51 18.19
C ASP A 109 3.03 -3.07 19.11
N ASN A 110 1.83 -3.61 18.86
CA ASN A 110 0.64 -3.57 19.72
C ASN A 110 0.13 -2.19 20.17
N ALA A 111 0.88 -1.12 19.90
CA ALA A 111 0.46 0.23 20.32
C ALA A 111 -0.78 0.67 19.53
N GLY A 112 -0.84 0.35 18.24
CA GLY A 112 -1.87 0.88 17.35
C GLY A 112 -1.77 2.40 17.24
N LEU A 113 -2.88 3.05 16.98
CA LEU A 113 -2.95 4.49 16.85
C LEU A 113 -2.76 5.19 18.20
N ASN A 114 -1.75 6.04 18.31
CA ASN A 114 -1.50 6.84 19.50
C ASN A 114 -2.47 8.03 19.59
N PHE A 115 -2.75 8.49 20.79
CA PHE A 115 -3.57 9.70 20.96
C PHE A 115 -2.83 10.92 20.42
N SER A 116 -3.44 11.64 19.48
CA SER A 116 -2.94 12.90 18.98
C SER A 116 -3.64 14.08 19.67
N LYS A 117 -2.85 15.10 20.06
CA LYS A 117 -3.36 16.39 20.56
C LYS A 117 -3.51 17.42 19.44
N ASN A 118 -3.10 17.10 18.21
CA ASN A 118 -3.17 18.02 17.10
C ASN A 118 -4.59 18.03 16.50
N PRO A 119 -5.27 19.19 16.46
CA PRO A 119 -6.62 19.27 15.90
C PRO A 119 -6.72 18.81 14.45
N LYS A 120 -5.64 18.94 13.66
CA LYS A 120 -5.60 18.51 12.25
C LYS A 120 -5.65 16.98 12.10
N ASP A 121 -5.29 16.23 13.14
CA ASP A 121 -5.38 14.77 13.15
C ASP A 121 -6.79 14.27 13.47
N LEU A 122 -7.75 15.18 13.71
CA LEU A 122 -9.13 14.87 14.04
C LEU A 122 -9.24 13.86 15.20
N PRO A 123 -8.63 14.13 16.39
CA PRO A 123 -8.49 13.14 17.46
C PRO A 123 -9.83 12.61 17.99
N TYR A 124 -10.91 13.33 17.79
CA TYR A 124 -12.27 12.89 18.16
C TYR A 124 -12.85 11.82 17.22
N PHE A 125 -12.21 11.58 16.07
CA PHE A 125 -12.62 10.58 15.08
C PHE A 125 -12.02 9.20 15.38
N TRP A 126 -10.90 9.17 16.11
CA TRP A 126 -10.08 7.99 16.30
C TRP A 126 -10.08 7.54 17.75
N THR A 127 -10.00 6.24 17.95
CA THR A 127 -9.83 5.65 19.27
C THR A 127 -8.38 5.19 19.44
N GLU A 128 -7.78 5.53 20.56
CA GLU A 128 -6.44 5.07 20.90
C GLU A 128 -6.34 3.54 20.82
N GLY A 129 -5.26 3.05 20.25
CA GLY A 129 -5.03 1.64 20.05
C GLY A 129 -5.78 1.00 18.87
N GLN A 130 -6.45 1.78 18.03
CA GLN A 130 -6.95 1.26 16.75
C GLN A 130 -5.79 0.80 15.85
N PHE A 131 -6.10 -0.09 14.91
CA PHE A 131 -5.15 -0.57 13.88
C PHE A 131 -3.88 -1.22 14.42
N LYS A 132 -3.97 -1.92 15.55
CA LYS A 132 -2.84 -2.63 16.16
C LYS A 132 -2.18 -3.61 15.18
N MET A 133 -0.86 -3.59 15.15
CA MET A 133 -0.05 -4.57 14.44
C MET A 133 0.18 -5.78 15.36
N ASN A 134 -0.11 -6.97 14.88
CA ASN A 134 0.45 -8.18 15.49
C ASN A 134 1.73 -8.53 14.71
N TYR A 135 2.86 -8.04 15.20
CA TYR A 135 4.16 -8.11 14.54
C TYR A 135 4.55 -9.55 14.19
N GLU A 136 4.52 -10.47 15.15
CA GLU A 136 4.94 -11.86 14.93
C GLU A 136 4.07 -12.57 13.89
N LYS A 137 2.75 -12.37 13.99
CA LYS A 137 1.81 -12.91 13.01
C LYS A 137 1.97 -12.29 11.62
N LEU A 138 2.30 -11.02 11.54
CA LEU A 138 2.56 -10.36 10.25
C LEU A 138 3.88 -10.83 9.69
N LYS A 139 4.96 -10.79 10.48
CA LYS A 139 6.31 -11.21 10.09
C LYS A 139 6.33 -12.64 9.55
N SER A 140 5.59 -13.56 10.18
CA SER A 140 5.50 -14.95 9.70
C SER A 140 4.84 -15.11 8.32
N LYS A 141 4.12 -14.10 7.84
CA LYS A 141 3.44 -14.09 6.53
C LYS A 141 4.21 -13.34 5.46
N LEU A 142 5.06 -12.39 5.87
CA LEU A 142 5.87 -11.61 4.94
C LEU A 142 7.02 -12.48 4.41
N THR A 143 7.25 -12.39 3.11
CA THR A 143 8.30 -13.16 2.42
C THR A 143 9.39 -12.27 1.84
N ASN A 144 9.06 -11.03 1.48
CA ASN A 144 9.96 -10.14 0.76
C ASN A 144 9.89 -8.67 1.23
N SER A 145 9.00 -8.34 2.17
CA SER A 145 8.86 -6.98 2.68
C SER A 145 9.70 -6.78 3.94
N LYS A 146 10.23 -5.58 4.08
CA LYS A 146 10.93 -5.11 5.28
C LYS A 146 10.02 -4.17 6.05
N LEU A 147 9.83 -4.43 7.34
CA LEU A 147 9.12 -3.52 8.23
C LEU A 147 10.11 -2.48 8.78
N VAL A 148 9.73 -1.22 8.67
CA VAL A 148 10.45 -0.06 9.22
C VAL A 148 9.59 0.47 10.36
N LEU A 149 9.90 0.01 11.57
CA LEU A 149 9.08 0.25 12.75
C LEU A 149 9.60 1.42 13.57
N GLY A 150 8.67 2.18 14.13
CA GLY A 150 8.90 3.33 14.99
C GLY A 150 8.19 4.59 14.51
N ASP A 151 8.40 5.68 15.22
CA ASP A 151 7.84 6.99 14.85
C ASP A 151 8.30 7.39 13.45
N ILE A 152 7.33 7.67 12.59
CA ILE A 152 7.56 8.03 11.19
C ILE A 152 8.42 9.30 11.05
N ALA A 153 8.30 10.25 11.97
CA ALA A 153 9.12 11.47 11.97
C ALA A 153 10.62 11.18 12.07
N ASN A 154 10.98 10.05 12.68
CA ASN A 154 12.36 9.61 12.83
C ASN A 154 12.77 8.58 11.79
N THR A 155 11.88 7.62 11.51
CA THR A 155 12.21 6.49 10.63
C THR A 155 12.36 6.90 9.18
N VAL A 156 11.55 7.85 8.68
CA VAL A 156 11.63 8.32 7.31
C VAL A 156 12.93 9.08 7.00
N LYS A 157 13.39 9.91 7.93
CA LYS A 157 14.64 10.68 7.78
C LYS A 157 15.87 9.81 7.61
N ASN A 158 15.90 8.69 8.31
CA ASN A 158 17.03 7.77 8.30
C ASN A 158 16.89 6.66 7.26
N PHE A 159 15.79 6.65 6.51
CA PHE A 159 15.46 5.53 5.61
C PHE A 159 16.46 5.36 4.48
N ALA A 160 16.75 6.44 3.77
CA ALA A 160 17.67 6.40 2.62
C ALA A 160 19.06 5.93 3.01
N ASP A 161 19.62 6.46 4.10
CA ASP A 161 20.96 6.12 4.57
C ASP A 161 21.04 4.68 5.10
N LYS A 162 20.04 4.28 5.86
CA LYS A 162 20.01 2.97 6.52
C LYS A 162 19.75 1.82 5.55
N TYR A 163 18.81 1.99 4.64
CA TYR A 163 18.33 0.90 3.78
C TYR A 163 18.87 0.97 2.36
N LYS A 164 19.38 2.12 1.91
CA LYS A 164 19.90 2.37 0.55
C LYS A 164 18.96 1.77 -0.50
N PRO A 165 17.67 2.18 -0.51
CA PRO A 165 16.67 1.58 -1.36
C PRO A 165 17.02 1.80 -2.83
N ALA A 166 16.62 0.87 -3.69
CA ALA A 166 16.57 1.11 -5.13
C ALA A 166 15.63 2.30 -5.42
N PRO A 167 15.68 2.90 -6.61
CA PRO A 167 14.79 4.02 -6.96
C PRO A 167 13.34 3.74 -6.54
N ILE A 168 12.74 4.67 -5.81
CA ILE A 168 11.37 4.53 -5.30
C ILE A 168 10.40 4.74 -6.46
N ALA A 169 9.67 3.68 -6.84
CA ALA A 169 8.73 3.70 -7.93
C ALA A 169 7.30 4.00 -7.50
N ALA A 170 6.93 3.62 -6.27
CA ALA A 170 5.60 3.88 -5.72
C ALA A 170 5.65 4.11 -4.21
N VAL A 171 4.81 5.03 -3.75
CA VAL A 171 4.56 5.29 -2.33
C VAL A 171 3.05 5.24 -2.09
N PHE A 172 2.64 4.45 -1.11
CA PHE A 172 1.26 4.34 -0.65
C PHE A 172 1.13 4.99 0.72
N PHE A 173 0.24 5.96 0.84
CA PHE A 173 -0.08 6.64 2.09
C PHE A 173 -1.42 6.08 2.59
N ASP A 174 -1.37 5.20 3.59
CA ASP A 174 -2.53 4.59 4.27
C ASP A 174 -2.48 4.97 5.76
N LEU A 175 -2.27 6.27 6.01
CA LEU A 175 -2.11 6.88 7.33
C LEU A 175 -3.38 7.63 7.73
N ASP A 176 -3.72 7.53 9.01
CA ASP A 176 -4.93 8.15 9.57
C ASP A 176 -4.70 9.62 9.96
N TYR A 177 -3.49 9.95 10.42
CA TYR A 177 -3.16 11.28 10.92
C TYR A 177 -2.53 12.18 9.87
N TYR A 178 -2.99 13.42 9.85
CA TYR A 178 -2.39 14.50 9.05
C TYR A 178 -0.90 14.67 9.38
N THR A 179 -0.56 14.73 10.67
CA THR A 179 0.83 14.91 11.10
C THR A 179 1.73 13.77 10.63
N SER A 180 1.28 12.52 10.76
CA SER A 180 2.02 11.36 10.27
C SER A 180 2.20 11.41 8.75
N THR A 181 1.15 11.81 8.02
CA THR A 181 1.21 11.97 6.56
C THR A 181 2.22 13.05 6.17
N MET A 182 2.23 14.19 6.85
CA MET A 182 3.20 15.26 6.59
C MET A 182 4.65 14.81 6.82
N HIS A 183 4.91 14.03 7.89
CA HIS A 183 6.22 13.44 8.11
C HIS A 183 6.59 12.41 7.03
N ALA A 184 5.62 11.61 6.56
CA ALA A 184 5.86 10.63 5.51
C ALA A 184 6.30 11.27 4.19
N PHE A 185 5.86 12.50 3.89
CA PHE A 185 6.31 13.24 2.70
C PHE A 185 7.80 13.61 2.72
N GLU A 186 8.48 13.53 3.87
CA GLU A 186 9.93 13.72 3.96
C GLU A 186 10.72 12.67 3.13
N ILE A 187 10.08 11.56 2.75
CA ILE A 187 10.70 10.51 1.90
C ILE A 187 11.12 11.05 0.52
N PHE A 188 10.58 12.20 0.09
CA PHE A 188 10.89 12.82 -1.20
C PHE A 188 11.99 13.89 -1.12
N LYS A 189 12.57 14.11 0.05
CA LYS A 189 13.70 15.04 0.25
C LYS A 189 15.03 14.32 0.15
#